data_303210cec2661230ca2c85fe23adec23
#
_entry.id   303210cec2661230ca2c85fe23adec23
#
_cell.length_a   1.000
_cell.length_b   1.000
_cell.length_c   1.000
_cell.angle_alpha   90.00
_cell.angle_beta   90.00
_cell.angle_gamma   90.00
#
_symmetry.space_group_name_H-M   'P 1'
#
loop_
_entity.id
_entity.type
_entity.pdbx_description
1 polymer ?
#
loop_
_entity_poly.entity_id
_entity_poly.type
_entity_poly.pdbx_seq_one_letter_code
_entity_poly.pdbx_strand_id
1 'polypeptide(L)'
;LVDAIACEDTRHTQSLLRAYGIDKSAAQLIAVHQHNEAQAASTVIDHLRQGQRVAYVSDAGTPGVSDPGARLVAAVRAQGLRVLPLPGASSVIAVMSVAGVTQEDPGGFVFVGFLPSKAGERDKAVLALAAQTRAVVLLEAPHRIEALANALTVLGPRPVTVGRELSKQFEE
;
A
#
# COMPACT_ATOMS: atom_id res chain seq x y z
N LEU A 1 8.51 -15.97 16.03
CA LEU A 1 9.78 -15.73 15.36
C LEU A 1 10.22 -14.26 15.36
N VAL A 2 9.29 -13.32 15.64
CA VAL A 2 9.60 -11.92 15.91
C VAL A 2 9.17 -11.56 17.33
N ASP A 3 9.84 -10.57 17.91
CA ASP A 3 9.61 -10.19 19.31
C ASP A 3 8.44 -9.21 19.43
N ALA A 4 8.30 -8.29 18.47
CA ALA A 4 7.18 -7.35 18.38
C ALA A 4 6.65 -7.24 16.94
N ILE A 5 5.41 -6.73 16.80
CA ILE A 5 4.77 -6.48 15.51
C ILE A 5 4.29 -5.03 15.49
N ALA A 6 4.82 -4.26 14.57
CA ALA A 6 4.29 -2.96 14.22
C ALA A 6 3.19 -3.14 13.16
N CYS A 7 2.02 -2.53 13.34
CA CYS A 7 0.87 -2.77 12.49
C CYS A 7 -0.06 -1.54 12.43
N GLU A 8 -0.84 -1.46 11.37
CA GLU A 8 -1.77 -0.34 11.12
C GLU A 8 -2.94 -0.37 12.11
N ASP A 9 -3.70 -1.46 12.19
CA ASP A 9 -4.73 -1.70 13.22
C ASP A 9 -4.34 -2.91 14.09
N THR A 10 -4.05 -2.65 15.35
CA THR A 10 -3.65 -3.68 16.32
C THR A 10 -4.75 -4.70 16.59
N ARG A 11 -6.03 -4.30 16.48
CA ARG A 11 -7.18 -5.19 16.70
C ARG A 11 -7.33 -6.15 15.52
N HIS A 12 -7.20 -5.64 14.30
CA HIS A 12 -7.23 -6.43 13.07
C HIS A 12 -6.08 -7.47 13.09
N THR A 13 -4.87 -6.99 13.32
CA THR A 13 -3.68 -7.85 13.42
C THR A 13 -3.82 -8.90 14.50
N GLN A 14 -4.32 -8.55 15.69
CA GLN A 14 -4.51 -9.51 16.77
C GLN A 14 -5.55 -10.59 16.41
N SER A 15 -6.64 -10.20 15.75
CA SER A 15 -7.66 -11.15 15.27
C SER A 15 -7.07 -12.13 14.26
N LEU A 16 -6.28 -11.64 13.31
CA LEU A 16 -5.61 -12.44 12.29
C LEU A 16 -4.60 -13.42 12.92
N LEU A 17 -3.77 -12.95 13.84
CA LEU A 17 -2.81 -13.78 14.55
C LEU A 17 -3.48 -14.93 15.30
N ARG A 18 -4.60 -14.65 16.00
CA ARG A 18 -5.39 -15.68 16.68
C ARG A 18 -5.96 -16.70 15.70
N ALA A 19 -6.43 -16.28 14.54
CA ALA A 19 -6.95 -17.20 13.51
C ALA A 19 -5.86 -18.16 13.00
N TYR A 20 -4.59 -17.75 13.03
CA TYR A 20 -3.44 -18.60 12.71
C TYR A 20 -2.83 -19.33 13.92
N GLY A 21 -3.47 -19.29 15.09
CA GLY A 21 -2.95 -19.91 16.30
C GLY A 21 -1.69 -19.26 16.86
N ILE A 22 -1.44 -18.00 16.49
CA ILE A 22 -0.27 -17.25 16.97
C ILE A 22 -0.72 -16.38 18.15
N ASP A 23 -0.20 -16.67 19.32
CA ASP A 23 -0.46 -15.85 20.51
C ASP A 23 0.61 -14.76 20.66
N LYS A 24 0.17 -13.50 20.59
CA LYS A 24 0.96 -12.31 20.87
C LYS A 24 0.18 -11.41 21.82
N SER A 25 0.80 -11.05 22.92
CA SER A 25 0.20 -10.12 23.86
C SER A 25 0.00 -8.74 23.22
N ALA A 26 -0.97 -7.98 23.70
CA ALA A 26 -1.21 -6.62 23.22
C ALA A 26 0.04 -5.71 23.39
N ALA A 27 0.87 -5.97 24.42
CA ALA A 27 2.12 -5.24 24.66
C ALA A 27 3.20 -5.47 23.58
N GLN A 28 3.06 -6.50 22.75
CA GLN A 28 3.96 -6.79 21.63
C GLN A 28 3.48 -6.21 20.31
N LEU A 29 2.33 -5.52 20.31
CA LEU A 29 1.77 -4.85 19.14
C LEU A 29 2.02 -3.34 19.23
N ILE A 30 2.61 -2.78 18.20
CA ILE A 30 2.95 -1.35 18.08
C ILE A 30 2.05 -0.76 17.00
N ALA A 31 1.13 0.13 17.37
CA ALA A 31 0.28 0.81 16.38
C ALA A 31 1.09 1.79 15.54
N VAL A 32 0.94 1.72 14.21
CA VAL A 32 1.59 2.61 13.23
C VAL A 32 0.53 3.17 12.29
N HIS A 33 0.18 4.42 12.44
CA HIS A 33 -0.77 5.12 11.58
C HIS A 33 -0.23 6.52 11.21
N GLN A 34 -0.84 7.16 10.24
CA GLN A 34 -0.37 8.43 9.65
C GLN A 34 0.01 9.52 10.68
N HIS A 35 -0.65 9.53 11.84
CA HIS A 35 -0.46 10.58 12.85
C HIS A 35 0.57 10.23 13.92
N ASN A 36 1.04 8.98 14.02
CA ASN A 36 1.99 8.56 15.05
C ASN A 36 3.27 7.93 14.50
N GLU A 37 3.51 7.92 13.19
CA GLU A 37 4.65 7.24 12.57
C GLU A 37 5.99 7.61 13.22
N ALA A 38 6.19 8.87 13.60
CA ALA A 38 7.45 9.30 14.23
C ALA A 38 7.65 8.68 15.62
N GLN A 39 6.60 8.63 16.45
CA GLN A 39 6.66 8.01 17.78
C GLN A 39 6.79 6.49 17.66
N ALA A 40 6.03 5.86 16.76
CA ALA A 40 6.12 4.44 16.49
C ALA A 40 7.51 4.04 15.99
N ALA A 41 8.14 4.89 15.14
CA ALA A 41 9.50 4.67 14.66
C ALA A 41 10.51 4.65 15.82
N SER A 42 10.40 5.58 16.79
CA SER A 42 11.25 5.57 17.98
C SER A 42 11.12 4.25 18.74
N THR A 43 9.91 3.82 19.04
CA THR A 43 9.64 2.55 19.73
C THR A 43 10.23 1.35 18.99
N VAL A 44 10.02 1.28 17.66
CA VAL A 44 10.59 0.20 16.83
C VAL A 44 12.12 0.23 16.86
N ILE A 45 12.74 1.40 16.75
CA ILE A 45 14.19 1.56 16.79
C ILE A 45 14.75 1.08 18.14
N ASP A 46 14.07 1.38 19.25
CA ASP A 46 14.50 0.93 20.58
C ASP A 46 14.46 -0.59 20.72
N HIS A 47 13.42 -1.26 20.20
CA HIS A 47 13.37 -2.71 20.10
C HIS A 47 14.53 -3.28 19.29
N LEU A 48 14.78 -2.71 18.10
CA LEU A 48 15.85 -3.17 17.21
C LEU A 48 17.23 -2.98 17.82
N ARG A 49 17.49 -1.88 18.54
CA ARG A 49 18.75 -1.63 19.26
C ARG A 49 19.00 -2.60 20.42
N GLN A 50 17.93 -3.15 20.98
CA GLN A 50 17.99 -4.23 21.99
C GLN A 50 18.22 -5.60 21.36
N GLY A 51 18.45 -5.68 20.04
CA GLY A 51 18.65 -6.95 19.32
C GLY A 51 17.34 -7.70 19.02
N GLN A 52 16.20 -7.09 19.28
CA GLN A 52 14.90 -7.70 19.01
C GLN A 52 14.53 -7.59 17.52
N ARG A 53 13.69 -8.51 17.05
CA ARG A 53 13.15 -8.54 15.68
C ARG A 53 11.75 -7.99 15.69
N VAL A 54 11.49 -7.01 14.82
CA VAL A 54 10.17 -6.40 14.64
C VAL A 54 9.67 -6.71 13.24
N ALA A 55 8.46 -7.23 13.11
CA ALA A 55 7.75 -7.29 11.84
C ALA A 55 6.89 -6.03 11.69
N TYR A 56 6.82 -5.49 10.48
CA TYR A 56 5.81 -4.48 10.13
C TYR A 56 4.80 -5.09 9.16
N VAL A 57 3.52 -4.93 9.47
CA VAL A 57 2.39 -5.44 8.68
C VAL A 57 1.36 -4.35 8.45
N SER A 58 0.79 -4.28 7.24
CA SER A 58 -0.39 -3.47 6.92
C SER A 58 -1.65 -4.34 7.02
N ASP A 59 -2.81 -3.71 7.00
CA ASP A 59 -4.10 -4.40 7.03
C ASP A 59 -4.35 -5.19 5.74
N ALA A 60 -3.79 -4.74 4.61
CA ALA A 60 -3.86 -5.44 3.33
C ALA A 60 -2.69 -5.09 2.42
N GLY A 61 -2.25 -6.04 1.60
CA GLY A 61 -1.22 -5.80 0.59
C GLY A 61 0.19 -5.60 1.14
N THR A 62 1.01 -4.86 0.41
CA THR A 62 2.43 -4.61 0.73
C THR A 62 2.56 -3.34 1.56
N PRO A 63 3.09 -3.41 2.79
CA PRO A 63 3.28 -2.26 3.65
C PRO A 63 4.08 -1.13 2.99
N GLY A 64 3.72 0.12 3.27
CA GLY A 64 4.40 1.31 2.75
C GLY A 64 4.09 1.64 1.28
N VAL A 65 3.20 0.88 0.63
CA VAL A 65 2.70 1.15 -0.72
C VAL A 65 1.24 1.61 -0.62
N SER A 66 1.02 2.90 -0.59
CA SER A 66 -0.28 3.55 -0.28
C SER A 66 -0.82 3.30 1.13
N ASP A 67 0.01 2.80 2.01
CA ASP A 67 -0.25 2.52 3.42
C ASP A 67 0.77 3.24 4.30
N PRO A 68 0.51 3.39 5.60
CA PRO A 68 1.53 3.85 6.55
C PRO A 68 2.77 2.97 6.52
N GLY A 69 3.90 3.50 7.00
CA GLY A 69 5.13 2.72 7.18
C GLY A 69 6.34 3.21 6.39
N ALA A 70 6.15 3.98 5.33
CA ALA A 70 7.28 4.50 4.55
C ALA A 70 8.23 5.36 5.41
N ARG A 71 7.68 6.21 6.28
CA ARG A 71 8.45 7.04 7.23
C ARG A 71 9.11 6.20 8.31
N LEU A 72 8.41 5.17 8.82
CA LEU A 72 8.98 4.19 9.75
C LEU A 72 10.21 3.53 9.13
N VAL A 73 10.10 2.99 7.93
CA VAL A 73 11.22 2.35 7.21
C VAL A 73 12.37 3.33 6.99
N ALA A 74 12.07 4.56 6.58
CA ALA A 74 13.09 5.61 6.39
C ALA A 74 13.83 5.92 7.70
N ALA A 75 13.12 6.06 8.82
CA ALA A 75 13.69 6.33 10.12
C ALA A 75 14.60 5.18 10.60
N VAL A 76 14.16 3.94 10.47
CA VAL A 76 14.93 2.73 10.82
C VAL A 76 16.22 2.66 9.99
N ARG A 77 16.14 2.88 8.68
CA ARG A 77 17.30 2.89 7.79
C ARG A 77 18.29 4.02 8.10
N ALA A 78 17.79 5.19 8.47
CA ALA A 78 18.62 6.31 8.89
C ALA A 78 19.48 6.02 10.14
N GLN A 79 19.07 5.04 10.95
CA GLN A 79 19.84 4.53 12.10
C GLN A 79 20.85 3.41 11.72
N GLY A 80 21.03 3.12 10.43
CA GLY A 80 21.90 2.02 9.97
C GLY A 80 21.33 0.63 10.26
N LEU A 81 20.07 0.53 10.68
CA LEU A 81 19.42 -0.74 10.99
C LEU A 81 18.88 -1.41 9.73
N ARG A 82 18.93 -2.74 9.72
CA ARG A 82 18.54 -3.53 8.55
C ARG A 82 17.03 -3.63 8.43
N VAL A 83 16.51 -3.38 7.23
CA VAL A 83 15.11 -3.63 6.85
C VAL A 83 15.09 -4.68 5.75
N LEU A 84 14.26 -5.72 5.91
CA LEU A 84 14.13 -6.81 4.96
C LEU A 84 12.71 -6.84 4.40
N PRO A 85 12.52 -6.82 3.08
CA PRO A 85 11.22 -7.07 2.49
C PRO A 85 10.88 -8.56 2.57
N LEU A 86 9.63 -8.86 2.89
CA LEU A 86 9.07 -10.19 2.71
C LEU A 86 8.12 -10.13 1.50
N PRO A 87 8.37 -10.93 0.45
CA PRO A 87 7.48 -10.98 -0.70
C PRO A 87 6.05 -11.36 -0.29
N GLY A 88 5.08 -10.63 -0.80
CA GLY A 88 3.68 -10.86 -0.44
C GLY A 88 2.72 -10.28 -1.49
N ALA A 89 1.44 -10.29 -1.17
CA ALA A 89 0.39 -9.79 -2.04
C ALA A 89 0.56 -8.30 -2.36
N SER A 90 0.28 -7.94 -3.62
CA SER A 90 0.24 -6.56 -4.09
C SER A 90 -0.83 -6.44 -5.16
N SER A 91 -1.87 -5.66 -4.91
CA SER A 91 -2.94 -5.43 -5.90
C SER A 91 -2.40 -4.77 -7.17
N VAL A 92 -1.38 -3.94 -7.05
CA VAL A 92 -0.71 -3.28 -8.19
C VAL A 92 -0.09 -4.32 -9.13
N ILE A 93 0.67 -5.27 -8.59
CA ILE A 93 1.32 -6.30 -9.39
C ILE A 93 0.29 -7.34 -9.87
N ALA A 94 -0.71 -7.67 -9.04
CA ALA A 94 -1.78 -8.57 -9.42
C ALA A 94 -2.57 -8.04 -10.63
N VAL A 95 -3.02 -6.77 -10.61
CA VAL A 95 -3.73 -6.20 -11.77
C VAL A 95 -2.83 -6.13 -13.01
N MET A 96 -1.58 -5.76 -12.84
CA MET A 96 -0.65 -5.69 -13.97
C MET A 96 -0.41 -7.05 -14.64
N SER A 97 -0.42 -8.14 -13.87
CA SER A 97 -0.22 -9.49 -14.41
C SER A 97 -1.35 -9.97 -15.31
N VAL A 98 -2.56 -9.40 -15.16
CA VAL A 98 -3.76 -9.79 -15.92
C VAL A 98 -4.27 -8.70 -16.87
N ALA A 99 -3.75 -7.48 -16.79
CA ALA A 99 -4.20 -6.36 -17.61
C ALA A 99 -3.79 -6.46 -19.10
N GLY A 100 -2.93 -7.41 -19.47
CA GLY A 100 -2.49 -7.58 -20.87
C GLY A 100 -1.66 -6.41 -21.40
N VAL A 101 -1.02 -5.64 -20.52
CA VAL A 101 -0.17 -4.52 -20.93
C VAL A 101 1.13 -5.08 -21.53
N THR A 102 1.31 -4.86 -22.84
CA THR A 102 2.55 -5.24 -23.52
C THR A 102 3.68 -4.29 -23.15
N GLN A 103 4.89 -4.85 -23.03
CA GLN A 103 6.09 -4.07 -22.72
C GLN A 103 6.74 -3.51 -24.00
N GLU A 104 5.98 -2.76 -24.78
CA GLU A 104 6.51 -1.98 -25.87
C GLU A 104 7.18 -0.70 -25.35
N ASP A 105 8.05 -0.11 -26.14
CA ASP A 105 8.74 1.13 -25.75
C ASP A 105 7.71 2.31 -25.67
N PRO A 106 7.67 3.06 -24.56
CA PRO A 106 8.54 3.01 -23.37
C PRO A 106 8.04 2.06 -22.27
N GLY A 107 8.24 0.79 -22.34
CA GLY A 107 7.75 -0.27 -21.46
C GLY A 107 7.58 0.07 -19.98
N GLY A 108 6.94 -0.85 -19.25
CA GLY A 108 6.65 -0.70 -17.82
C GLY A 108 5.38 0.08 -17.53
N PHE A 109 5.21 0.47 -16.27
CA PHE A 109 4.03 1.22 -15.82
C PHE A 109 4.40 2.30 -14.79
N VAL A 110 3.49 3.24 -14.58
CA VAL A 110 3.58 4.27 -13.54
C VAL A 110 2.52 4.00 -12.49
N PHE A 111 2.93 3.83 -11.25
CA PHE A 111 2.00 3.76 -10.12
C PHE A 111 1.80 5.15 -9.54
N VAL A 112 0.57 5.64 -9.60
CA VAL A 112 0.18 6.97 -9.08
C VAL A 112 -0.55 6.85 -7.74
N GLY A 113 -1.22 5.72 -7.49
CA GLY A 113 -2.02 5.54 -6.29
C GLY A 113 -3.36 6.26 -6.35
N PHE A 114 -3.82 6.79 -5.22
CA PHE A 114 -5.09 7.51 -5.12
C PHE A 114 -4.99 8.93 -5.67
N LEU A 115 -5.92 9.29 -6.54
CA LEU A 115 -6.07 10.68 -6.97
C LEU A 115 -6.78 11.53 -5.90
N PRO A 116 -6.61 12.86 -5.94
CA PRO A 116 -7.26 13.77 -5.00
C PRO A 116 -8.78 13.55 -4.92
N SER A 117 -9.34 13.66 -3.73
CA SER A 117 -10.80 13.52 -3.52
C SER A 117 -11.59 14.72 -4.03
N LYS A 118 -10.98 15.92 -4.01
CA LYS A 118 -11.62 17.15 -4.52
C LYS A 118 -11.65 17.14 -6.05
N ALA A 119 -12.82 17.38 -6.64
CA ALA A 119 -13.04 17.29 -8.08
C ALA A 119 -12.03 18.10 -8.89
N GLY A 120 -11.86 19.39 -8.62
CA GLY A 120 -10.95 20.23 -9.40
C GLY A 120 -9.46 19.87 -9.28
N GLU A 121 -9.02 19.30 -8.16
CA GLU A 121 -7.66 18.77 -7.98
C GLU A 121 -7.51 17.44 -8.72
N ARG A 122 -8.53 16.58 -8.67
CA ARG A 122 -8.57 15.31 -9.40
C ARG A 122 -8.52 15.54 -10.91
N ASP A 123 -9.33 16.47 -11.42
CA ASP A 123 -9.38 16.77 -12.86
C ASP A 123 -8.02 17.27 -13.36
N LYS A 124 -7.34 18.12 -12.61
CA LYS A 124 -5.96 18.55 -12.92
C LYS A 124 -4.99 17.37 -12.93
N ALA A 125 -5.10 16.47 -11.94
CA ALA A 125 -4.25 15.29 -11.86
C ALA A 125 -4.51 14.34 -13.05
N VAL A 126 -5.77 14.14 -13.44
CA VAL A 126 -6.14 13.34 -14.63
C VAL A 126 -5.58 13.96 -15.91
N LEU A 127 -5.72 15.28 -16.09
CA LEU A 127 -5.14 15.95 -17.25
C LEU A 127 -3.61 15.78 -17.36
N ALA A 128 -2.91 15.75 -16.23
CA ALA A 128 -1.48 15.50 -16.21
C ALA A 128 -1.12 14.06 -16.68
N LEU A 129 -2.05 13.10 -16.57
CA LEU A 129 -1.87 11.74 -17.07
C LEU A 129 -2.00 11.65 -18.60
N ALA A 130 -2.59 12.64 -19.27
CA ALA A 130 -2.76 12.63 -20.73
C ALA A 130 -1.42 12.52 -21.48
N ALA A 131 -0.37 13.11 -20.95
CA ALA A 131 0.97 13.05 -21.52
C ALA A 131 1.74 11.75 -21.20
N GLN A 132 1.20 10.91 -20.31
CA GLN A 132 1.87 9.66 -19.92
C GLN A 132 1.59 8.58 -20.98
N THR A 133 2.65 8.09 -21.60
CA THR A 133 2.57 7.06 -22.65
C THR A 133 2.57 5.63 -22.09
N ARG A 134 3.15 5.42 -20.92
CA ARG A 134 3.14 4.13 -20.22
C ARG A 134 1.79 3.83 -19.60
N ALA A 135 1.55 2.57 -19.27
CA ALA A 135 0.41 2.19 -18.45
C ALA A 135 0.44 2.92 -17.10
N VAL A 136 -0.72 3.37 -16.64
CA VAL A 136 -0.86 4.06 -15.36
C VAL A 136 -1.74 3.21 -14.43
N VAL A 137 -1.25 2.93 -13.24
CA VAL A 137 -2.01 2.22 -12.21
C VAL A 137 -2.50 3.22 -11.17
N LEU A 138 -3.80 3.25 -11.00
CA LEU A 138 -4.50 4.06 -10.01
C LEU A 138 -5.12 3.14 -8.96
N LEU A 139 -5.27 3.63 -7.75
CA LEU A 139 -6.11 3.04 -6.72
C LEU A 139 -7.34 3.91 -6.50
N GLU A 140 -8.51 3.29 -6.29
CA GLU A 140 -9.70 4.04 -5.93
C GLU A 140 -10.59 3.27 -4.97
N ALA A 141 -11.25 4.01 -4.08
CA ALA A 141 -12.24 3.45 -3.17
C ALA A 141 -13.56 3.18 -3.91
N PRO A 142 -14.30 2.09 -3.58
CA PRO A 142 -15.52 1.72 -4.30
C PRO A 142 -16.55 2.86 -4.42
N HIS A 143 -16.73 3.64 -3.36
CA HIS A 143 -17.68 4.76 -3.33
C HIS A 143 -17.26 5.98 -4.17
N ARG A 144 -16.02 5.99 -4.71
CA ARG A 144 -15.48 7.08 -5.55
C ARG A 144 -15.26 6.67 -7.00
N ILE A 145 -15.46 5.39 -7.35
CA ILE A 145 -15.12 4.85 -8.68
C ILE A 145 -15.87 5.54 -9.80
N GLU A 146 -17.14 5.86 -9.60
CA GLU A 146 -17.95 6.57 -10.60
C GLU A 146 -17.41 7.98 -10.87
N ALA A 147 -17.05 8.70 -9.82
CA ALA A 147 -16.47 10.03 -9.95
C ALA A 147 -15.09 10.01 -10.63
N LEU A 148 -14.29 8.95 -10.40
CA LEU A 148 -13.04 8.74 -11.13
C LEU A 148 -13.30 8.41 -12.59
N ALA A 149 -14.22 7.48 -12.89
CA ALA A 149 -14.55 7.11 -14.27
C ALA A 149 -14.99 8.33 -15.09
N ASN A 150 -15.84 9.18 -14.53
CA ASN A 150 -16.27 10.42 -15.16
C ASN A 150 -15.09 11.38 -15.43
N ALA A 151 -14.17 11.52 -14.48
CA ALA A 151 -12.99 12.37 -14.68
C ALA A 151 -12.04 11.81 -15.77
N LEU A 152 -11.92 10.49 -15.89
CA LEU A 152 -11.05 9.85 -16.88
C LEU A 152 -11.55 10.00 -18.32
N THR A 153 -12.81 10.37 -18.56
CA THR A 153 -13.37 10.53 -19.92
C THR A 153 -12.59 11.54 -20.78
N VAL A 154 -11.95 12.51 -20.16
CA VAL A 154 -11.10 13.51 -20.84
C VAL A 154 -9.88 12.89 -21.52
N LEU A 155 -9.47 11.70 -21.14
CA LEU A 155 -8.37 10.98 -21.75
C LEU A 155 -8.73 10.28 -23.08
N GLY A 156 -10.00 10.40 -23.53
CA GLY A 156 -10.49 9.85 -24.78
C GLY A 156 -10.54 8.32 -24.78
N PRO A 157 -10.24 7.67 -25.92
CA PRO A 157 -10.41 6.24 -26.10
C PRO A 157 -9.28 5.39 -25.48
N ARG A 158 -8.64 5.86 -24.43
CA ARG A 158 -7.57 5.13 -23.74
C ARG A 158 -8.16 3.88 -23.07
N PRO A 159 -7.61 2.68 -23.35
CA PRO A 159 -8.08 1.45 -22.71
C PRO A 159 -7.95 1.50 -21.19
N VAL A 160 -8.93 0.96 -20.47
CA VAL A 160 -8.96 0.88 -19.01
C VAL A 160 -9.28 -0.55 -18.60
N THR A 161 -8.47 -1.11 -17.72
CA THR A 161 -8.74 -2.37 -17.03
C THR A 161 -9.07 -2.04 -15.57
N VAL A 162 -10.17 -2.59 -15.08
CA VAL A 162 -10.58 -2.43 -13.67
C VAL A 162 -10.44 -3.77 -12.98
N GLY A 163 -9.65 -3.81 -11.91
CA GLY A 163 -9.54 -4.97 -11.03
C GLY A 163 -10.15 -4.63 -9.66
N ARG A 164 -11.11 -5.43 -9.23
CA ARG A 164 -11.78 -5.27 -7.94
C ARG A 164 -11.59 -6.52 -7.10
N GLU A 165 -11.25 -6.33 -5.83
CA GLU A 165 -11.07 -7.41 -4.86
C GLU A 165 -10.20 -8.58 -5.35
N LEU A 166 -9.15 -8.27 -6.11
CA LEU A 166 -8.22 -9.24 -6.67
C LEU A 166 -7.73 -10.22 -5.61
N SER A 167 -7.78 -11.53 -5.94
CA SER A 167 -7.48 -12.66 -5.06
C SER A 167 -8.40 -12.82 -3.84
N LYS A 168 -9.55 -12.14 -3.78
CA LYS A 168 -10.57 -12.28 -2.75
C LYS A 168 -11.83 -13.00 -3.28
N GLN A 169 -12.78 -13.25 -2.38
CA GLN A 169 -14.00 -14.01 -2.70
C GLN A 169 -14.87 -13.37 -3.80
N PHE A 170 -14.86 -12.06 -3.95
CA PHE A 170 -15.67 -11.30 -4.91
C PHE A 170 -14.81 -10.59 -5.95
N GLU A 171 -13.79 -11.30 -6.43
CA GLU A 171 -12.89 -10.80 -7.47
C GLU A 171 -13.63 -10.53 -8.79
N GLU A 172 -13.38 -9.34 -9.35
CA GLU A 172 -13.84 -8.92 -10.67
C GLU A 172 -12.70 -8.21 -11.43
#